data_ca87c96dba926589d96efce389a28a08
#
_entry.id   ca87c96dba926589d96efce389a28a08
#
_cell.length_a   1.000
_cell.length_b   1.000
_cell.length_c   1.000
_cell.angle_alpha   90.00
_cell.angle_beta   90.00
_cell.angle_gamma   90.00
#
_symmetry.space_group_name_H-M   'P 1'
#
loop_
_entity.id
_entity.type
_entity.pdbx_description
1 polymer ?
#
loop_
_entity_poly.entity_id
_entity_poly.type
_entity_poly.pdbx_seq_one_letter_code
_entity_poly.pdbx_strand_id
1 'polypeptide(L)'
;MTTPPWDTKAPKENVIAWQEGGWVHGDVLDIGCGLGDNAIYLARNGHHVTGLDISPTALATAERRANDAGVQVTFAVTDSTKLEGYTEAFDTIVDSGMFHCLDDDAKRSYAAAAHRATRPGANLLLSCFSDANPSDEEWPRPAVSEQTLRDVLGAAGWDIESLEPATWRREIDGNEVEMAFWYVRAQRRP
;
A
#
# COMPACT_ATOMS: atom_id res chain seq x y z
N MET A 1 7.83 -10.29 21.99
CA MET A 1 6.81 -9.68 21.09
C MET A 1 6.56 -10.66 19.98
N THR A 2 5.33 -11.09 19.78
CA THR A 2 4.97 -11.96 18.65
C THR A 2 5.09 -11.18 17.36
N THR A 3 5.74 -11.76 16.35
CA THR A 3 5.87 -11.17 15.01
C THR A 3 4.45 -11.03 14.42
N PRO A 4 4.06 -9.86 13.90
CA PRO A 4 2.75 -9.72 13.27
C PRO A 4 2.58 -10.69 12.09
N PRO A 5 1.39 -11.23 11.86
CA PRO A 5 1.17 -12.24 10.82
C PRO A 5 1.45 -11.74 9.39
N TRP A 6 1.45 -10.43 9.19
CA TRP A 6 1.78 -9.78 7.91
C TRP A 6 3.30 -9.49 7.73
N ASP A 7 4.13 -9.61 8.79
CA ASP A 7 5.58 -9.46 8.70
C ASP A 7 6.21 -10.73 8.12
N THR A 8 6.46 -10.70 6.83
CA THR A 8 7.10 -11.81 6.10
C THR A 8 8.60 -11.65 5.97
N LYS A 9 9.16 -10.52 6.42
CA LYS A 9 10.57 -10.11 6.20
C LYS A 9 10.98 -10.15 4.73
N ALA A 10 10.02 -9.98 3.85
CA ALA A 10 10.19 -9.97 2.40
C ALA A 10 9.17 -9.01 1.78
N PRO A 11 9.49 -8.40 0.63
CA PRO A 11 8.53 -7.58 -0.10
C PRO A 11 7.32 -8.42 -0.52
N LYS A 12 6.18 -7.78 -0.67
CA LYS A 12 4.96 -8.45 -1.12
C LYS A 12 5.07 -8.79 -2.61
N GLU A 13 4.51 -9.93 -3.00
CA GLU A 13 4.56 -10.43 -4.38
C GLU A 13 3.95 -9.45 -5.39
N ASN A 14 2.86 -8.77 -5.01
CA ASN A 14 2.27 -7.73 -5.83
C ASN A 14 3.21 -6.54 -6.06
N VAL A 15 3.98 -6.14 -5.04
CA VAL A 15 4.97 -5.03 -5.17
C VAL A 15 6.12 -5.45 -6.07
N ILE A 16 6.58 -6.70 -5.96
CA ILE A 16 7.58 -7.27 -6.89
C ILE A 16 7.04 -7.22 -8.32
N ALA A 17 5.82 -7.72 -8.55
CA ALA A 17 5.21 -7.74 -9.87
C ALA A 17 5.02 -6.34 -10.46
N TRP A 18 4.64 -5.36 -9.65
CA TRP A 18 4.51 -3.97 -10.08
C TRP A 18 5.86 -3.36 -10.47
N GLN A 19 6.91 -3.65 -9.70
CA GLN A 19 8.27 -3.20 -10.01
C GLN A 19 8.79 -3.85 -11.30
N GLU A 20 8.65 -5.15 -11.45
CA GLU A 20 9.08 -5.90 -12.64
C GLU A 20 8.27 -5.53 -13.88
N GLY A 21 7.00 -5.18 -13.70
CA GLY A 21 6.10 -4.67 -14.75
C GLY A 21 6.40 -3.25 -15.21
N GLY A 22 7.35 -2.55 -14.55
CA GLY A 22 7.74 -1.18 -14.90
C GLY A 22 6.72 -0.12 -14.49
N TRP A 23 5.80 -0.44 -13.58
CA TRP A 23 4.76 0.49 -13.11
C TRP A 23 5.22 1.37 -11.95
N VAL A 24 6.32 1.00 -11.29
CA VAL A 24 6.95 1.82 -10.26
C VAL A 24 8.00 2.70 -10.93
N HIS A 25 7.90 4.01 -10.77
CA HIS A 25 8.84 4.97 -11.33
C HIS A 25 8.97 6.24 -10.47
N GLY A 26 10.04 6.98 -10.68
CA GLY A 26 10.30 8.28 -10.06
C GLY A 26 10.44 8.25 -8.54
N ASP A 27 9.90 9.29 -7.90
CA ASP A 27 9.83 9.39 -6.43
C ASP A 27 8.65 8.54 -5.93
N VAL A 28 8.91 7.59 -5.04
CA VAL A 28 7.95 6.58 -4.61
C VAL A 28 7.53 6.81 -3.16
N LEU A 29 6.22 6.77 -2.91
CA LEU A 29 5.63 6.70 -1.59
C LEU A 29 5.16 5.27 -1.30
N ASP A 30 5.72 4.63 -0.27
CA ASP A 30 5.17 3.42 0.35
C ASP A 30 4.30 3.86 1.54
N ILE A 31 2.98 3.83 1.35
CA ILE A 31 2.02 4.34 2.34
C ILE A 31 1.48 3.22 3.21
N GLY A 32 1.54 3.42 4.54
CA GLY A 32 1.33 2.33 5.49
C GLY A 32 2.48 1.33 5.44
N CYS A 33 3.73 1.83 5.33
CA CYS A 33 4.91 1.02 5.04
C CYS A 33 5.26 -0.01 6.13
N GLY A 34 4.68 0.11 7.32
CA GLY A 34 4.89 -0.81 8.43
C GLY A 34 6.37 -0.98 8.79
N LEU A 35 6.87 -2.20 8.66
CA LEU A 35 8.26 -2.55 8.98
C LEU A 35 9.24 -2.32 7.82
N GLY A 36 8.78 -1.74 6.71
CA GLY A 36 9.60 -1.22 5.63
C GLY A 36 10.03 -2.22 4.56
N ASP A 37 9.51 -3.44 4.55
CA ASP A 37 9.99 -4.49 3.63
C ASP A 37 9.80 -4.10 2.16
N ASN A 38 8.65 -3.50 1.79
CA ASN A 38 8.39 -3.00 0.44
C ASN A 38 9.27 -1.79 0.11
N ALA A 39 9.33 -0.81 1.01
CA ALA A 39 10.17 0.39 0.84
C ALA A 39 11.65 0.02 0.61
N ILE A 40 12.19 -0.91 1.41
CA ILE A 40 13.56 -1.39 1.29
C ILE A 40 13.78 -2.09 -0.06
N TYR A 41 12.83 -2.92 -0.50
CA TYR A 41 12.91 -3.58 -1.80
C TYR A 41 12.94 -2.57 -2.95
N LEU A 42 12.06 -1.58 -2.92
CA LEU A 42 12.00 -0.53 -3.95
C LEU A 42 13.26 0.34 -3.96
N ALA A 43 13.80 0.68 -2.79
CA ALA A 43 15.07 1.40 -2.69
C ALA A 43 16.25 0.59 -3.24
N ARG A 44 16.28 -0.74 -3.03
CA ARG A 44 17.29 -1.64 -3.66
C ARG A 44 17.19 -1.67 -5.18
N ASN A 45 16.01 -1.41 -5.73
CA ASN A 45 15.79 -1.31 -7.18
C ASN A 45 16.06 0.10 -7.73
N GLY A 46 16.65 1.00 -6.93
CA GLY A 46 17.13 2.30 -7.36
C GLY A 46 16.13 3.44 -7.26
N HIS A 47 14.97 3.24 -6.62
CA HIS A 47 14.00 4.30 -6.42
C HIS A 47 14.35 5.19 -5.22
N HIS A 48 13.96 6.46 -5.28
CA HIS A 48 13.90 7.33 -4.12
C HIS A 48 12.61 7.06 -3.37
N VAL A 49 12.69 6.42 -2.20
CA VAL A 49 11.52 5.95 -1.47
C VAL A 49 11.30 6.75 -0.19
N THR A 50 10.06 7.16 0.00
CA THR A 50 9.53 7.67 1.27
C THR A 50 8.55 6.63 1.83
N GLY A 51 8.80 6.14 3.03
CA GLY A 51 7.91 5.23 3.76
C GLY A 51 7.15 6.00 4.84
N LEU A 52 5.83 5.99 4.77
CA LEU A 52 4.96 6.65 5.75
C LEU A 52 4.11 5.64 6.50
N ASP A 53 4.06 5.79 7.82
CA ASP A 53 3.21 4.97 8.68
C ASP A 53 2.72 5.80 9.88
N ILE A 54 1.63 5.41 10.50
CA ILE A 54 1.13 6.05 11.72
C ILE A 54 1.85 5.58 12.98
N SER A 55 2.55 4.44 12.90
CA SER A 55 3.21 3.79 14.03
C SER A 55 4.70 4.14 14.11
N PRO A 56 5.11 5.00 15.08
CA PRO A 56 6.54 5.30 15.27
C PRO A 56 7.36 4.06 15.65
N THR A 57 6.76 3.07 16.29
CA THR A 57 7.43 1.81 16.64
C THR A 57 7.73 0.96 15.41
N ALA A 58 6.80 0.92 14.44
CA ALA A 58 7.02 0.23 13.17
C ALA A 58 8.16 0.92 12.40
N LEU A 59 8.11 2.25 12.30
CA LEU A 59 9.14 3.03 11.60
C LEU A 59 10.53 2.88 12.20
N ALA A 60 10.67 2.87 13.54
CA ALA A 60 11.96 2.61 14.19
C ALA A 60 12.53 1.21 13.82
N THR A 61 11.67 0.24 13.52
CA THR A 61 12.10 -1.06 13.01
C THR A 61 12.46 -1.00 11.53
N ALA A 62 11.66 -0.28 10.73
CA ALA A 62 11.92 -0.06 9.30
C ALA A 62 13.27 0.62 9.07
N GLU A 63 13.58 1.66 9.84
CA GLU A 63 14.88 2.37 9.80
C GLU A 63 16.05 1.41 10.06
N ARG A 64 15.97 0.57 11.11
CA ARG A 64 17.01 -0.42 11.39
C ARG A 64 17.17 -1.40 10.23
N ARG A 65 16.05 -1.94 9.70
CA ARG A 65 16.06 -2.87 8.56
C ARG A 65 16.66 -2.23 7.30
N ALA A 66 16.36 -0.96 7.01
CA ALA A 66 16.94 -0.23 5.89
C ALA A 66 18.45 -0.04 6.05
N ASN A 67 18.90 0.33 7.25
CA ASN A 67 20.33 0.46 7.57
C ASN A 67 21.05 -0.88 7.42
N ASP A 68 20.49 -1.97 7.96
CA ASP A 68 21.05 -3.33 7.84
C ASP A 68 21.09 -3.80 6.36
N ALA A 69 20.15 -3.32 5.57
CA ALA A 69 20.07 -3.60 4.13
C ALA A 69 21.01 -2.72 3.29
N GLY A 70 21.62 -1.69 3.86
CA GLY A 70 22.50 -0.75 3.18
C GLY A 70 21.80 0.17 2.18
N VAL A 71 20.50 0.46 2.39
CA VAL A 71 19.71 1.33 1.52
C VAL A 71 19.22 2.58 2.27
N GLN A 72 18.96 3.64 1.52
CA GLN A 72 18.38 4.86 2.05
C GLN A 72 16.89 4.92 1.75
N VAL A 73 16.09 5.07 2.79
CA VAL A 73 14.64 5.32 2.72
C VAL A 73 14.32 6.45 3.70
N THR A 74 13.52 7.40 3.28
CA THR A 74 13.02 8.45 4.18
C THR A 74 11.78 7.93 4.90
N PHE A 75 11.84 7.75 6.23
CA PHE A 75 10.69 7.34 7.01
C PHE A 75 10.12 8.51 7.82
N ALA A 76 8.78 8.63 7.86
CA ALA A 76 8.11 9.64 8.67
C ALA A 76 6.75 9.17 9.19
N VAL A 77 6.42 9.61 10.41
CA VAL A 77 5.09 9.39 10.99
C VAL A 77 4.10 10.33 10.33
N THR A 78 3.05 9.77 9.73
CA THR A 78 2.05 10.57 9.01
C THR A 78 0.68 9.88 9.03
N ASP A 79 -0.38 10.67 9.14
CA ASP A 79 -1.76 10.25 8.91
C ASP A 79 -2.00 10.17 7.40
N SER A 80 -2.23 8.96 6.88
CA SER A 80 -2.45 8.69 5.46
C SER A 80 -3.68 9.40 4.88
N THR A 81 -4.65 9.74 5.72
CA THR A 81 -5.86 10.46 5.29
C THR A 81 -5.60 11.95 5.05
N LYS A 82 -4.45 12.46 5.49
CA LYS A 82 -4.11 13.87 5.38
C LYS A 82 -2.88 14.12 4.50
N LEU A 83 -1.83 13.31 4.62
CA LEU A 83 -0.55 13.49 3.93
C LEU A 83 -0.07 14.94 3.99
N GLU A 84 -0.08 15.52 5.22
CA GLU A 84 0.34 16.91 5.43
C GLU A 84 1.80 17.11 5.01
N GLY A 85 2.06 18.22 4.31
CA GLY A 85 3.39 18.54 3.82
C GLY A 85 3.74 17.95 2.44
N TYR A 86 2.88 17.08 1.88
CA TYR A 86 3.11 16.50 0.56
C TYR A 86 2.11 17.05 -0.46
N THR A 87 2.62 17.69 -1.50
CA THR A 87 1.87 18.19 -2.66
C THR A 87 2.73 17.95 -3.89
N GLU A 88 2.22 17.22 -4.87
CA GLU A 88 2.92 16.87 -6.11
C GLU A 88 4.37 16.40 -5.88
N ALA A 89 4.55 15.59 -4.82
CA ALA A 89 5.85 15.12 -4.39
C ALA A 89 6.24 13.76 -4.99
N PHE A 90 5.25 12.94 -5.38
CA PHE A 90 5.48 11.55 -5.77
C PHE A 90 5.01 11.25 -7.20
N ASP A 91 5.73 10.34 -7.86
CA ASP A 91 5.39 9.79 -9.18
C ASP A 91 4.69 8.44 -9.06
N THR A 92 4.86 7.75 -7.93
CA THR A 92 4.20 6.48 -7.65
C THR A 92 3.81 6.40 -6.17
N ILE A 93 2.59 5.96 -5.89
CA ILE A 93 2.17 5.49 -4.57
C ILE A 93 2.01 3.97 -4.61
N VAL A 94 2.59 3.29 -3.62
CA VAL A 94 2.37 1.88 -3.33
C VAL A 94 1.58 1.78 -2.02
N ASP A 95 0.39 1.19 -2.08
CA ASP A 95 -0.42 0.80 -0.93
C ASP A 95 -0.58 -0.73 -0.92
N SER A 96 0.13 -1.39 -0.06
CA SER A 96 0.05 -2.84 0.06
C SER A 96 -0.63 -3.26 1.37
N GLY A 97 -1.95 -3.00 1.44
CA GLY A 97 -2.79 -3.49 2.54
C GLY A 97 -3.13 -2.45 3.61
N MET A 98 -2.97 -1.15 3.34
CA MET A 98 -3.38 -0.11 4.29
C MET A 98 -4.83 0.34 4.03
N PHE A 99 -5.25 0.49 2.77
CA PHE A 99 -6.55 1.02 2.37
C PHE A 99 -7.74 0.31 3.03
N HIS A 100 -7.70 -1.02 3.14
CA HIS A 100 -8.77 -1.78 3.76
C HIS A 100 -8.89 -1.59 5.28
N CYS A 101 -7.87 -1.01 5.93
CA CYS A 101 -7.91 -0.71 7.37
C CYS A 101 -8.70 0.59 7.67
N LEU A 102 -9.05 1.38 6.65
CA LEU A 102 -9.74 2.64 6.77
C LEU A 102 -11.26 2.43 6.77
N ASP A 103 -11.99 3.25 7.52
CA ASP A 103 -13.44 3.38 7.36
C ASP A 103 -13.79 4.15 6.07
N ASP A 104 -15.06 4.26 5.75
CA ASP A 104 -15.49 4.83 4.47
C ASP A 104 -15.19 6.31 4.31
N ASP A 105 -15.23 7.11 5.40
CA ASP A 105 -14.87 8.52 5.35
C ASP A 105 -13.34 8.69 5.24
N ALA A 106 -12.59 7.86 5.93
CA ALA A 106 -11.14 7.83 5.85
C ALA A 106 -10.64 7.38 4.48
N LYS A 107 -11.30 6.40 3.82
CA LYS A 107 -10.98 6.00 2.43
C LYS A 107 -11.12 7.16 1.45
N ARG A 108 -12.20 7.96 1.57
CA ARG A 108 -12.40 9.16 0.73
C ARG A 108 -11.32 10.21 0.98
N SER A 109 -11.01 10.47 2.24
CA SER A 109 -9.96 11.43 2.64
C SER A 109 -8.59 10.99 2.15
N TYR A 110 -8.28 9.69 2.30
CA TYR A 110 -7.05 9.08 1.79
C TYR A 110 -6.90 9.25 0.28
N ALA A 111 -7.94 8.89 -0.49
CA ALA A 111 -7.88 8.97 -1.95
C ALA A 111 -7.64 10.41 -2.46
N ALA A 112 -8.25 11.39 -1.81
CA ALA A 112 -8.05 12.81 -2.10
C ALA A 112 -6.64 13.29 -1.67
N ALA A 113 -6.15 12.87 -0.50
CA ALA A 113 -4.81 13.20 -0.02
C ALA A 113 -3.72 12.59 -0.90
N ALA A 114 -3.87 11.32 -1.29
CA ALA A 114 -3.00 10.62 -2.22
C ALA A 114 -2.94 11.32 -3.58
N HIS A 115 -4.10 11.71 -4.12
CA HIS A 115 -4.16 12.47 -5.37
C HIS A 115 -3.41 13.80 -5.27
N ARG A 116 -3.60 14.57 -4.20
CA ARG A 116 -2.88 15.83 -3.99
C ARG A 116 -1.37 15.62 -3.84
N ALA A 117 -0.95 14.55 -3.17
CA ALA A 117 0.45 14.27 -2.88
C ALA A 117 1.24 13.82 -4.13
N THR A 118 0.57 13.36 -5.18
CA THR A 118 1.19 12.89 -6.42
C THR A 118 1.25 13.95 -7.50
N ARG A 119 2.14 13.80 -8.46
CA ARG A 119 2.23 14.62 -9.67
C ARG A 119 1.17 14.19 -10.69
N PRO A 120 0.76 15.09 -11.62
CA PRO A 120 -0.04 14.68 -12.78
C PRO A 120 0.62 13.51 -13.53
N GLY A 121 -0.15 12.49 -13.89
CA GLY A 121 0.34 11.29 -14.53
C GLY A 121 0.95 10.24 -13.60
N ALA A 122 0.97 10.47 -12.29
CA ALA A 122 1.49 9.53 -11.30
C ALA A 122 0.62 8.26 -11.17
N ASN A 123 1.24 7.15 -10.80
CA ASN A 123 0.58 5.87 -10.57
C ASN A 123 0.19 5.67 -9.10
N LEU A 124 -1.01 5.14 -8.88
CA LEU A 124 -1.44 4.52 -7.63
C LEU A 124 -1.52 3.00 -7.83
N LEU A 125 -0.69 2.28 -7.11
CA LEU A 125 -0.61 0.83 -7.08
C LEU A 125 -1.13 0.35 -5.72
N LEU A 126 -2.37 -0.17 -5.70
CA LEU A 126 -3.08 -0.48 -4.45
C LEU A 126 -3.47 -1.95 -4.40
N SER A 127 -3.23 -2.60 -3.27
CA SER A 127 -3.81 -3.89 -2.96
C SER A 127 -4.60 -3.84 -1.65
N CYS A 128 -5.79 -4.40 -1.65
CA CYS A 128 -6.64 -4.47 -0.46
C CYS A 128 -7.45 -5.76 -0.42
N PHE A 129 -7.95 -6.14 0.77
CA PHE A 129 -8.85 -7.27 0.91
C PHE A 129 -10.13 -7.05 0.11
N SER A 130 -10.54 -8.09 -0.64
CA SER A 130 -11.79 -8.14 -1.37
C SER A 130 -12.94 -8.57 -0.44
N ASP A 131 -14.14 -8.11 -0.77
CA ASP A 131 -15.41 -8.55 -0.18
C ASP A 131 -15.79 -9.99 -0.53
N ALA A 132 -15.04 -10.66 -1.42
CA ALA A 132 -15.13 -12.09 -1.64
C ALA A 132 -14.57 -12.94 -0.47
N ASN A 133 -13.83 -12.33 0.47
CA ASN A 133 -13.41 -13.04 1.67
C ASN A 133 -14.60 -13.34 2.58
N PRO A 134 -14.70 -14.56 3.14
CA PRO A 134 -15.69 -14.83 4.15
C PRO A 134 -15.45 -13.90 5.36
N SER A 135 -16.51 -13.26 5.83
CA SER A 135 -16.50 -12.56 7.10
C SER A 135 -17.16 -13.45 8.14
N ASP A 136 -16.48 -13.74 9.23
CA ASP A 136 -17.05 -14.40 10.41
C ASP A 136 -16.94 -13.48 11.64
N GLU A 137 -17.70 -13.81 12.68
CA GLU A 137 -17.72 -13.00 13.92
C GLU A 137 -16.38 -13.08 14.67
N GLU A 138 -15.61 -14.16 14.48
CA GLU A 138 -14.37 -14.44 15.17
C GLU A 138 -13.18 -13.66 14.54
N TRP A 139 -13.27 -13.38 13.24
CA TRP A 139 -12.29 -12.56 12.51
C TRP A 139 -12.98 -11.63 11.50
N PRO A 140 -13.54 -10.52 11.96
CA PRO A 140 -14.11 -9.52 11.05
C PRO A 140 -13.01 -8.95 10.17
N ARG A 141 -12.96 -9.39 8.91
CA ARG A 141 -11.99 -8.88 7.93
C ARG A 141 -12.54 -7.63 7.29
N PRO A 142 -11.77 -6.54 7.25
CA PRO A 142 -12.17 -5.38 6.47
C PRO A 142 -12.28 -5.80 5.00
N ALA A 143 -13.47 -5.66 4.45
CA ALA A 143 -13.77 -6.05 3.08
C ALA A 143 -14.00 -4.80 2.24
N VAL A 144 -13.47 -4.79 1.03
CA VAL A 144 -13.64 -3.70 0.07
C VAL A 144 -14.26 -4.26 -1.20
N SER A 145 -15.40 -3.71 -1.63
CA SER A 145 -16.03 -4.08 -2.90
C SER A 145 -15.37 -3.38 -4.07
N GLU A 146 -15.48 -3.98 -5.26
CA GLU A 146 -15.08 -3.34 -6.51
C GLU A 146 -15.75 -1.97 -6.68
N GLN A 147 -17.06 -1.89 -6.35
CA GLN A 147 -17.81 -0.64 -6.45
C GLN A 147 -17.23 0.45 -5.53
N THR A 148 -16.87 0.10 -4.30
CA THR A 148 -16.23 1.05 -3.37
C THR A 148 -14.93 1.61 -3.94
N LEU A 149 -14.09 0.76 -4.54
CA LEU A 149 -12.84 1.20 -5.16
C LEU A 149 -13.10 2.16 -6.32
N ARG A 150 -14.04 1.83 -7.21
CA ARG A 150 -14.39 2.69 -8.36
C ARG A 150 -14.95 4.04 -7.91
N ASP A 151 -15.85 4.04 -6.93
CA ASP A 151 -16.49 5.26 -6.45
C ASP A 151 -15.50 6.17 -5.72
N VAL A 152 -14.72 5.61 -4.81
CA VAL A 152 -13.77 6.38 -3.98
C VAL A 152 -12.62 6.93 -4.81
N LEU A 153 -11.99 6.10 -5.63
CA LEU A 153 -10.85 6.52 -6.45
C LEU A 153 -11.30 7.46 -7.58
N GLY A 154 -12.40 7.14 -8.26
CA GLY A 154 -12.95 7.97 -9.34
C GLY A 154 -13.38 9.35 -8.85
N ALA A 155 -14.03 9.44 -7.69
CA ALA A 155 -14.41 10.73 -7.09
C ALA A 155 -13.21 11.59 -6.71
N ALA A 156 -12.07 10.99 -6.38
CA ALA A 156 -10.83 11.70 -6.08
C ALA A 156 -10.00 12.09 -7.32
N GLY A 157 -10.44 11.71 -8.54
CA GLY A 157 -9.76 12.07 -9.78
C GLY A 157 -8.75 11.04 -10.29
N TRP A 158 -8.78 9.82 -9.76
CA TRP A 158 -7.99 8.71 -10.28
C TRP A 158 -8.70 8.02 -11.45
N ASP A 159 -7.97 7.76 -12.53
CA ASP A 159 -8.38 6.90 -13.62
C ASP A 159 -7.92 5.47 -13.35
N ILE A 160 -8.86 4.56 -13.14
CA ILE A 160 -8.55 3.14 -12.90
C ILE A 160 -8.23 2.47 -14.24
N GLU A 161 -6.97 2.10 -14.44
CA GLU A 161 -6.50 1.39 -15.64
C GLU A 161 -6.76 -0.12 -15.55
N SER A 162 -6.53 -0.72 -14.37
CA SER A 162 -6.91 -2.10 -14.09
C SER A 162 -7.39 -2.26 -12.65
N LEU A 163 -8.36 -3.16 -12.47
CA LEU A 163 -8.87 -3.59 -11.18
C LEU A 163 -9.16 -5.08 -11.31
N GLU A 164 -8.29 -5.89 -10.72
CA GLU A 164 -8.27 -7.34 -10.93
C GLU A 164 -8.40 -8.08 -9.60
N PRO A 165 -9.21 -9.15 -9.55
CA PRO A 165 -9.21 -10.04 -8.41
C PRO A 165 -7.91 -10.81 -8.35
N ALA A 166 -7.38 -10.98 -7.15
CA ALA A 166 -6.20 -11.77 -6.88
C ALA A 166 -6.43 -12.68 -5.68
N THR A 167 -5.70 -13.79 -5.64
CA THR A 167 -5.79 -14.74 -4.55
C THR A 167 -4.40 -14.95 -3.98
N TRP A 168 -4.32 -14.85 -2.66
CA TRP A 168 -3.10 -15.16 -1.93
C TRP A 168 -3.34 -16.43 -1.10
N ARG A 169 -2.40 -17.39 -1.19
CA ARG A 169 -2.46 -18.66 -0.48
C ARG A 169 -1.26 -18.79 0.44
N ARG A 170 -1.51 -19.20 1.65
CA ARG A 170 -0.47 -19.43 2.66
C ARG A 170 -0.84 -20.56 3.60
N GLU A 171 0.16 -21.29 4.05
CA GLU A 171 0.02 -22.18 5.20
C GLU A 171 0.24 -21.37 6.48
N ILE A 172 -0.75 -21.36 7.37
CA ILE A 172 -0.71 -20.74 8.69
C ILE A 172 -1.09 -21.82 9.69
N ASP A 173 -0.18 -22.12 10.62
CA ASP A 173 -0.38 -23.14 11.66
C ASP A 173 -0.84 -24.51 11.11
N GLY A 174 -0.29 -24.92 9.95
CA GLY A 174 -0.62 -26.20 9.29
C GLY A 174 -1.93 -26.19 8.49
N ASN A 175 -2.61 -25.07 8.39
CA ASN A 175 -3.81 -24.91 7.58
C ASN A 175 -3.53 -24.04 6.35
N GLU A 176 -4.03 -24.48 5.20
CA GLU A 176 -4.01 -23.63 4.00
C GLU A 176 -5.05 -22.52 4.15
N VAL A 177 -4.58 -21.27 4.12
CA VAL A 177 -5.42 -20.08 4.18
C VAL A 177 -5.39 -19.40 2.82
N GLU A 178 -6.57 -19.23 2.24
CA GLU A 178 -6.77 -18.48 1.00
C GLU A 178 -7.42 -17.13 1.33
N MET A 179 -6.88 -16.05 0.76
CA MET A 179 -7.41 -14.70 0.91
C MET A 179 -7.57 -14.03 -0.44
N ALA A 180 -8.74 -13.45 -0.66
CA ALA A 180 -9.06 -12.69 -1.87
C ALA A 180 -8.64 -11.22 -1.70
N PHE A 181 -8.04 -10.69 -2.75
CA PHE A 181 -7.60 -9.30 -2.83
C PHE A 181 -8.14 -8.63 -4.09
N TRP A 182 -8.16 -7.32 -4.08
CA TRP A 182 -8.16 -6.48 -5.26
C TRP A 182 -6.76 -5.95 -5.51
N TYR A 183 -6.28 -6.05 -6.76
CA TYR A 183 -5.11 -5.34 -7.26
C TYR A 183 -5.57 -4.25 -8.21
N VAL A 184 -5.22 -3.01 -7.85
CA VAL A 184 -5.63 -1.81 -8.58
C VAL A 184 -4.41 -1.09 -9.12
N ARG A 185 -4.46 -0.73 -10.41
CA ARG A 185 -3.61 0.29 -11.00
C ARG A 185 -4.50 1.45 -11.42
N ALA A 186 -4.18 2.61 -10.89
CA ALA A 186 -4.85 3.83 -11.27
C ALA A 186 -3.82 4.93 -11.56
N GLN A 187 -4.17 5.86 -12.44
CA GLN A 187 -3.31 6.98 -12.80
C GLN A 187 -3.98 8.29 -12.41
N ARG A 188 -3.21 9.24 -11.88
CA ARG A 188 -3.69 10.61 -11.67
C ARG A 188 -3.87 11.28 -13.02
N ARG A 189 -5.08 11.79 -13.27
CA ARG A 189 -5.34 12.61 -14.48
C ARG A 189 -4.40 13.79 -14.56
N PRO A 190 -3.97 14.17 -15.77
CA PRO A 190 -3.15 15.36 -15.98
C PRO A 190 -3.82 16.65 -15.49
#